data_31dfdee352710b65c1471458675759b0
#
_entry.id   31dfdee352710b65c1471458675759b0
#
_cell.length_a   1.000
_cell.length_b   1.000
_cell.length_c   1.000
_cell.angle_alpha   90.00
_cell.angle_beta   90.00
_cell.angle_gamma   90.00
#
_symmetry.space_group_name_H-M   'P 1'
#
loop_
_entity.id
_entity.type
_entity.pdbx_description
1 polymer ?
#
loop_
_entity_poly.entity_id
_entity_poly.type
_entity_poly.pdbx_seq_one_letter_code
_entity_poly.pdbx_strand_id
1 'polypeptide(L)'
;MSAEAFAAGAQVLSGVVGAKGANQAARAAKQVAEYNAQVAENEAILLQRQKTGEEANLRRQSERLIGTQRVSVAKSGIQMSGSALQALADTYFSRETDAARIQYASSIQQVQKQSEAAMMRAEGRAQAYSYRLQATQSLLGGFTGAAQSFSSTGFPSPGQSNVGAPNDPAYVTFDT
;
A
#
# COMPACT_ATOMS: atom_id res chain seq x y z
N MET A 1 -6.32 51.95 -5.40
CA MET A 1 -6.35 50.49 -5.26
C MET A 1 -6.07 50.21 -3.80
N SER A 2 -7.05 49.73 -3.07
CA SER A 2 -6.99 49.51 -1.62
C SER A 2 -6.14 48.32 -1.27
N ALA A 3 -5.31 48.43 -0.22
CA ALA A 3 -4.41 47.37 0.28
C ALA A 3 -5.18 46.01 0.54
N GLU A 4 -6.49 46.09 0.77
CA GLU A 4 -7.39 44.98 1.03
C GLU A 4 -7.66 44.09 -0.20
N ALA A 5 -7.74 44.66 -1.40
CA ALA A 5 -7.85 43.89 -2.64
C ALA A 5 -6.58 43.06 -2.91
N PHE A 6 -5.44 43.54 -2.44
CA PHE A 6 -4.17 42.86 -2.52
C PHE A 6 -4.10 41.69 -1.53
N ALA A 7 -4.64 41.84 -0.31
CA ALA A 7 -4.69 40.80 0.71
C ALA A 7 -5.59 39.63 0.30
N ALA A 8 -6.77 39.92 -0.28
CA ALA A 8 -7.67 38.87 -0.79
C ALA A 8 -7.04 38.08 -1.96
N GLY A 9 -6.36 38.75 -2.86
CA GLY A 9 -5.61 38.09 -3.94
C GLY A 9 -4.49 37.19 -3.44
N ALA A 10 -3.75 37.60 -2.41
CA ALA A 10 -2.67 36.81 -1.80
C ALA A 10 -3.19 35.54 -1.11
N GLN A 11 -4.36 35.60 -0.47
CA GLN A 11 -4.98 34.43 0.17
C GLN A 11 -5.45 33.39 -0.86
N VAL A 12 -6.04 33.79 -1.97
CA VAL A 12 -6.43 32.87 -3.04
C VAL A 12 -5.19 32.23 -3.67
N LEU A 13 -4.14 33.01 -3.92
CA LEU A 13 -2.89 32.49 -4.46
C LEU A 13 -2.22 31.48 -3.52
N SER A 14 -2.21 31.71 -2.20
CA SER A 14 -1.67 30.77 -1.22
C SER A 14 -2.44 29.45 -1.19
N GLY A 15 -3.77 29.48 -1.31
CA GLY A 15 -4.62 28.31 -1.41
C GLY A 15 -4.31 27.48 -2.67
N VAL A 16 -4.14 28.12 -3.81
CA VAL A 16 -3.80 27.44 -5.08
C VAL A 16 -2.40 26.84 -5.07
N VAL A 17 -1.41 27.53 -4.51
CA VAL A 17 -0.04 27.02 -4.35
C VAL A 17 -0.01 25.82 -3.41
N GLY A 18 -0.73 25.89 -2.28
CA GLY A 18 -0.88 24.78 -1.33
C GLY A 18 -1.52 23.53 -1.97
N ALA A 19 -2.60 23.72 -2.73
CA ALA A 19 -3.28 22.63 -3.45
C ALA A 19 -2.39 21.98 -4.51
N LYS A 20 -1.59 22.77 -5.24
CA LYS A 20 -0.65 22.26 -6.24
C LYS A 20 0.47 21.44 -5.57
N GLY A 21 1.03 21.91 -4.45
CA GLY A 21 2.02 21.20 -3.66
C GLY A 21 1.48 19.87 -3.12
N ALA A 22 0.27 19.86 -2.56
CA ALA A 22 -0.38 18.66 -2.06
C ALA A 22 -0.66 17.63 -3.17
N ASN A 23 -1.04 18.06 -4.38
CA ASN A 23 -1.22 17.17 -5.53
C ASN A 23 0.11 16.55 -6.01
N GLN A 24 1.22 17.31 -5.96
CA GLN A 24 2.55 16.77 -6.25
C GLN A 24 2.97 15.74 -5.20
N ALA A 25 2.75 16.03 -3.90
CA ALA A 25 3.01 15.09 -2.81
C ALA A 25 2.19 13.80 -2.95
N ALA A 26 0.91 13.90 -3.35
CA ALA A 26 0.07 12.74 -3.62
C ALA A 26 0.60 11.85 -4.77
N ARG A 27 1.16 12.45 -5.81
CA ARG A 27 1.79 11.69 -6.91
C ARG A 27 3.09 11.04 -6.46
N ALA A 28 3.94 11.77 -5.74
CA ALA A 28 5.20 11.26 -5.21
C ALA A 28 4.95 10.08 -4.24
N ALA A 29 3.98 10.18 -3.33
CA ALA A 29 3.61 9.09 -2.42
C ALA A 29 3.21 7.82 -3.16
N LYS A 30 2.43 7.94 -4.24
CA LYS A 30 2.08 6.79 -5.09
C LYS A 30 3.29 6.18 -5.80
N GLN A 31 4.18 7.02 -6.33
CA GLN A 31 5.37 6.53 -7.03
C GLN A 31 6.32 5.80 -6.10
N VAL A 32 6.55 6.33 -4.90
CA VAL A 32 7.38 5.68 -3.87
C VAL A 32 6.77 4.35 -3.44
N ALA A 33 5.45 4.31 -3.19
CA ALA A 33 4.76 3.09 -2.81
C ALA A 33 4.81 2.03 -3.92
N GLU A 34 4.66 2.42 -5.19
CA GLU A 34 4.77 1.50 -6.32
C GLU A 34 6.20 0.98 -6.48
N TYR A 35 7.20 1.84 -6.35
CA TYR A 35 8.60 1.42 -6.37
C TYR A 35 8.91 0.40 -5.26
N ASN A 36 8.49 0.68 -4.02
CA ASN A 36 8.69 -0.23 -2.90
C ASN A 36 7.95 -1.56 -3.10
N ALA A 37 6.74 -1.54 -3.65
CA ALA A 37 6.00 -2.73 -4.00
C ALA A 37 6.71 -3.57 -5.07
N GLN A 38 7.28 -2.94 -6.09
CA GLN A 38 8.08 -3.64 -7.12
C GLN A 38 9.36 -4.25 -6.53
N VAL A 39 10.00 -3.57 -5.57
CA VAL A 39 11.16 -4.13 -4.85
C VAL A 39 10.75 -5.40 -4.11
N ALA A 40 9.64 -5.39 -3.37
CA ALA A 40 9.14 -6.56 -2.66
C ALA A 40 8.77 -7.72 -3.61
N GLU A 41 8.18 -7.43 -4.77
CA GLU A 41 7.90 -8.42 -5.80
C GLU A 41 9.18 -9.02 -6.41
N ASN A 42 10.19 -8.20 -6.67
CA ASN A 42 11.49 -8.68 -7.16
C ASN A 42 12.19 -9.55 -6.11
N GLU A 43 12.12 -9.19 -4.83
CA GLU A 43 12.61 -10.04 -3.73
C GLU A 43 11.89 -11.40 -3.70
N ALA A 44 10.56 -11.43 -3.92
CA ALA A 44 9.82 -12.68 -4.01
C ALA A 44 10.34 -13.59 -5.14
N ILE A 45 10.65 -13.01 -6.30
CA ILE A 45 11.20 -13.74 -7.45
C ILE A 45 12.62 -14.26 -7.13
N LEU A 46 13.45 -13.45 -6.48
CA LEU A 46 14.81 -13.88 -6.09
C LEU A 46 14.76 -15.02 -5.08
N LEU A 47 13.92 -14.94 -4.07
CA LEU A 47 13.68 -15.99 -3.08
C LEU A 47 13.21 -17.28 -3.75
N GLN A 48 12.28 -17.20 -4.70
CA GLN A 48 11.82 -18.36 -5.46
C GLN A 48 12.95 -19.02 -6.22
N ARG A 49 13.79 -18.24 -6.92
CA ARG A 49 14.96 -18.77 -7.66
C ARG A 49 15.97 -19.42 -6.72
N GLN A 50 16.24 -18.81 -5.57
CA GLN A 50 17.11 -19.36 -4.56
C GLN A 50 16.57 -20.72 -4.06
N LYS A 51 15.29 -20.81 -3.72
CA LYS A 51 14.66 -22.05 -3.22
C LYS A 51 14.61 -23.14 -4.28
N THR A 52 14.36 -22.79 -5.54
CA THR A 52 14.49 -23.74 -6.67
C THR A 52 15.93 -24.26 -6.81
N GLY A 53 16.92 -23.41 -6.61
CA GLY A 53 18.33 -23.81 -6.58
C GLY A 53 18.67 -24.74 -5.41
N GLU A 54 18.14 -24.46 -4.21
CA GLU A 54 18.30 -25.31 -3.02
C GLU A 54 17.67 -26.69 -3.24
N GLU A 55 16.46 -26.75 -3.79
CA GLU A 55 15.78 -28.00 -4.15
C GLU A 55 16.59 -28.81 -5.16
N ALA A 56 17.08 -28.18 -6.23
CA ALA A 56 17.91 -28.85 -7.23
C ALA A 56 19.23 -29.37 -6.64
N ASN A 57 19.82 -28.65 -5.68
CA ASN A 57 21.00 -29.10 -4.96
C ASN A 57 20.72 -30.31 -4.08
N LEU A 58 19.60 -30.25 -3.32
CA LEU A 58 19.12 -31.35 -2.49
C LEU A 58 18.92 -32.62 -3.33
N ARG A 59 18.25 -32.50 -4.48
CA ARG A 59 18.01 -33.63 -5.38
C ARG A 59 19.33 -34.23 -5.88
N ARG A 60 20.29 -33.39 -6.31
CA ARG A 60 21.61 -33.86 -6.77
C ARG A 60 22.42 -34.54 -5.66
N GLN A 61 22.39 -34.01 -4.43
CA GLN A 61 23.05 -34.62 -3.29
C GLN A 61 22.44 -35.98 -2.94
N SER A 62 21.10 -36.05 -2.92
CA SER A 62 20.37 -37.28 -2.64
C SER A 62 20.62 -38.35 -3.70
N GLU A 63 20.71 -38.00 -5.00
CA GLU A 63 21.06 -38.93 -6.10
C GLU A 63 22.45 -39.48 -5.92
N ARG A 64 23.42 -38.67 -5.51
CA ARG A 64 24.80 -39.15 -5.23
C ARG A 64 24.78 -40.10 -4.03
N LEU A 65 24.04 -39.79 -2.97
CA LEU A 65 23.90 -40.66 -1.79
C LEU A 65 23.29 -42.01 -2.17
N ILE A 66 22.20 -41.99 -2.92
CA ILE A 66 21.53 -43.19 -3.41
C ILE A 66 22.48 -44.01 -4.31
N GLY A 67 23.23 -43.35 -5.19
CA GLY A 67 24.23 -43.99 -6.01
C GLY A 67 25.34 -44.69 -5.17
N THR A 68 25.82 -44.00 -4.14
CA THR A 68 26.82 -44.56 -3.21
C THR A 68 26.26 -45.76 -2.43
N GLN A 69 25.01 -45.65 -1.93
CA GLN A 69 24.35 -46.77 -1.24
C GLN A 69 24.19 -48.00 -2.15
N ARG A 70 23.77 -47.79 -3.40
CA ARG A 70 23.67 -48.90 -4.40
C ARG A 70 25.00 -49.58 -4.64
N VAL A 71 26.08 -48.81 -4.85
CA VAL A 71 27.42 -49.35 -5.05
C VAL A 71 27.91 -50.08 -3.80
N SER A 72 27.64 -49.59 -2.61
CA SER A 72 28.01 -50.22 -1.34
C SER A 72 27.32 -51.60 -1.18
N VAL A 73 26.02 -51.65 -1.45
CA VAL A 73 25.24 -52.90 -1.42
C VAL A 73 25.75 -53.87 -2.46
N ALA A 74 26.03 -53.41 -3.68
CA ALA A 74 26.58 -54.28 -4.73
C ALA A 74 27.93 -54.84 -4.37
N LYS A 75 28.83 -54.03 -3.75
CA LYS A 75 30.16 -54.48 -3.29
C LYS A 75 30.10 -55.48 -2.15
N SER A 76 29.10 -55.39 -1.27
CA SER A 76 28.92 -56.30 -0.15
C SER A 76 28.38 -57.68 -0.55
N GLY A 77 28.00 -57.88 -1.82
CA GLY A 77 27.39 -59.12 -2.30
C GLY A 77 26.00 -59.41 -1.79
N ILE A 78 25.39 -58.43 -1.10
CA ILE A 78 24.03 -58.54 -0.58
C ILE A 78 23.03 -58.34 -1.73
N GLN A 79 22.05 -59.22 -1.86
CA GLN A 79 20.96 -58.99 -2.81
C GLN A 79 20.17 -57.71 -2.46
N MET A 80 19.81 -56.95 -3.48
CA MET A 80 18.96 -55.77 -3.40
C MET A 80 17.49 -56.18 -3.07
N SER A 81 17.28 -56.75 -1.90
CA SER A 81 16.00 -57.25 -1.42
C SER A 81 15.84 -56.98 0.07
N GLY A 82 14.63 -57.00 0.58
CA GLY A 82 14.34 -56.83 2.01
C GLY A 82 14.81 -55.48 2.53
N SER A 83 15.61 -55.48 3.61
CA SER A 83 16.05 -54.28 4.35
C SER A 83 16.92 -53.30 3.49
N ALA A 84 17.71 -53.81 2.54
CA ALA A 84 18.50 -52.94 1.66
C ALA A 84 17.62 -52.11 0.70
N LEU A 85 16.59 -52.74 0.16
CA LEU A 85 15.58 -52.03 -0.67
C LEU A 85 14.78 -51.05 0.14
N GLN A 86 14.41 -51.36 1.38
CA GLN A 86 13.68 -50.51 2.29
C GLN A 86 14.50 -49.27 2.64
N ALA A 87 15.78 -49.41 2.96
CA ALA A 87 16.66 -48.25 3.25
C ALA A 87 16.80 -47.28 2.06
N LEU A 88 16.81 -47.79 0.83
CA LEU A 88 16.77 -46.98 -0.37
C LEU A 88 15.43 -46.27 -0.53
N ALA A 89 14.32 -46.97 -0.31
CA ALA A 89 12.96 -46.39 -0.37
C ALA A 89 12.80 -45.26 0.66
N ASP A 90 13.29 -45.45 1.87
CA ASP A 90 13.27 -44.43 2.93
C ASP A 90 14.08 -43.19 2.54
N THR A 91 15.24 -43.39 1.88
CA THR A 91 16.05 -42.27 1.37
C THR A 91 15.33 -41.49 0.27
N TYR A 92 14.62 -42.16 -0.64
CA TYR A 92 13.81 -41.54 -1.65
C TYR A 92 12.63 -40.77 -1.03
N PHE A 93 11.93 -41.36 -0.09
CA PHE A 93 10.81 -40.75 0.60
C PHE A 93 11.24 -39.49 1.39
N SER A 94 12.34 -39.58 2.12
CA SER A 94 12.91 -38.42 2.86
C SER A 94 13.24 -37.28 1.89
N ARG A 95 13.88 -37.58 0.76
CA ARG A 95 14.20 -36.60 -0.28
C ARG A 95 12.95 -35.85 -0.78
N GLU A 96 11.90 -36.60 -1.15
CA GLU A 96 10.68 -35.98 -1.67
C GLU A 96 9.97 -35.16 -0.58
N THR A 97 10.00 -35.62 0.66
CA THR A 97 9.45 -34.87 1.80
C THR A 97 10.21 -33.56 2.02
N ASP A 98 11.54 -33.58 1.96
CA ASP A 98 12.36 -32.38 2.15
C ASP A 98 12.22 -31.41 0.95
N ALA A 99 12.14 -31.93 -0.28
CA ALA A 99 11.85 -31.09 -1.45
C ALA A 99 10.47 -30.44 -1.34
N ALA A 100 9.44 -31.15 -0.90
CA ALA A 100 8.11 -30.62 -0.69
C ALA A 100 8.09 -29.54 0.42
N ARG A 101 8.86 -29.71 1.49
CA ARG A 101 9.02 -28.68 2.54
C ARG A 101 9.67 -27.40 2.01
N ILE A 102 10.71 -27.51 1.18
CA ILE A 102 11.35 -26.36 0.54
C ILE A 102 10.34 -25.61 -0.36
N GLN A 103 9.59 -26.34 -1.18
CA GLN A 103 8.55 -25.75 -2.04
C GLN A 103 7.46 -25.05 -1.23
N TYR A 104 6.97 -25.71 -0.17
CA TYR A 104 5.95 -25.14 0.71
C TYR A 104 6.46 -23.85 1.41
N ALA A 105 7.67 -23.88 1.96
CA ALA A 105 8.28 -22.70 2.57
C ALA A 105 8.46 -21.56 1.55
N SER A 106 8.85 -21.89 0.31
CA SER A 106 8.96 -20.93 -0.78
C SER A 106 7.63 -20.29 -1.13
N SER A 107 6.55 -21.08 -1.22
CA SER A 107 5.21 -20.56 -1.54
C SER A 107 4.68 -19.61 -0.45
N ILE A 108 4.90 -19.94 0.82
CA ILE A 108 4.52 -19.04 1.94
C ILE A 108 5.28 -17.72 1.86
N GLN A 109 6.59 -17.76 1.69
CA GLN A 109 7.41 -16.55 1.58
C GLN A 109 7.01 -15.70 0.37
N GLN A 110 6.68 -16.32 -0.74
CA GLN A 110 6.20 -15.62 -1.94
C GLN A 110 4.87 -14.90 -1.67
N VAL A 111 3.91 -15.57 -1.03
CA VAL A 111 2.62 -14.98 -0.66
C VAL A 111 2.81 -13.84 0.33
N GLN A 112 3.70 -13.98 1.31
CA GLN A 112 4.02 -12.92 2.25
C GLN A 112 4.57 -11.67 1.53
N LYS A 113 5.52 -11.84 0.61
CA LYS A 113 6.08 -10.71 -0.16
C LYS A 113 5.06 -10.07 -1.10
N GLN A 114 4.18 -10.86 -1.69
CA GLN A 114 3.08 -10.33 -2.51
C GLN A 114 2.07 -9.54 -1.65
N SER A 115 1.74 -10.02 -0.45
CA SER A 115 0.87 -9.29 0.47
C SER A 115 1.52 -7.99 0.96
N GLU A 116 2.82 -8.00 1.25
CA GLU A 116 3.61 -6.81 1.59
C GLU A 116 3.56 -5.77 0.47
N ALA A 117 3.80 -6.19 -0.79
CA ALA A 117 3.68 -5.32 -1.96
C ALA A 117 2.27 -4.73 -2.11
N ALA A 118 1.22 -5.53 -1.88
CA ALA A 118 -0.17 -5.07 -1.92
C ALA A 118 -0.47 -4.04 -0.81
N MET A 119 0.06 -4.25 0.40
CA MET A 119 -0.05 -3.30 1.51
C MET A 119 0.65 -1.98 1.20
N MET A 120 1.88 -2.00 0.69
CA MET A 120 2.61 -0.80 0.28
C MET A 120 1.83 0.02 -0.75
N ARG A 121 1.21 -0.64 -1.74
CA ARG A 121 0.33 0.03 -2.71
C ARG A 121 -0.92 0.61 -2.07
N ALA A 122 -1.50 -0.07 -1.09
CA ALA A 122 -2.67 0.41 -0.36
C ALA A 122 -2.33 1.65 0.49
N GLU A 123 -1.21 1.61 1.21
CA GLU A 123 -0.69 2.74 1.99
C GLU A 123 -0.40 3.95 1.11
N GLY A 124 0.27 3.76 -0.03
CA GLY A 124 0.54 4.84 -0.98
C GLY A 124 -0.74 5.47 -1.53
N ARG A 125 -1.80 4.68 -1.74
CA ARG A 125 -3.12 5.20 -2.13
C ARG A 125 -3.78 5.99 -1.00
N ALA A 126 -3.71 5.49 0.23
CA ALA A 126 -4.26 6.16 1.41
C ALA A 126 -3.55 7.50 1.67
N GLN A 127 -2.22 7.52 1.61
CA GLN A 127 -1.44 8.76 1.72
C GLN A 127 -1.77 9.75 0.59
N ALA A 128 -1.85 9.28 -0.64
CA ALA A 128 -2.23 10.15 -1.76
C ALA A 128 -3.65 10.71 -1.62
N TYR A 129 -4.56 9.96 -1.03
CA TYR A 129 -5.91 10.42 -0.72
C TYR A 129 -5.88 11.52 0.36
N SER A 130 -5.13 11.34 1.44
CA SER A 130 -4.98 12.34 2.50
C SER A 130 -4.40 13.67 1.96
N TYR A 131 -3.38 13.61 1.10
CA TYR A 131 -2.86 14.81 0.44
C TYR A 131 -3.88 15.50 -0.47
N ARG A 132 -4.75 14.74 -1.14
CA ARG A 132 -5.83 15.33 -1.95
C ARG A 132 -6.89 16.00 -1.09
N LEU A 133 -7.25 15.43 0.06
CA LEU A 133 -8.13 16.07 1.03
C LEU A 133 -7.52 17.38 1.54
N GLN A 134 -6.23 17.38 1.87
CA GLN A 134 -5.52 18.58 2.26
C GLN A 134 -5.51 19.65 1.14
N ALA A 135 -5.38 19.23 -0.13
CA ALA A 135 -5.48 20.12 -1.27
C ALA A 135 -6.87 20.79 -1.35
N THR A 136 -7.94 20.03 -1.15
CA THR A 136 -9.31 20.60 -1.15
C THR A 136 -9.54 21.52 0.04
N GLN A 137 -9.05 21.19 1.22
CA GLN A 137 -9.12 22.05 2.41
C GLN A 137 -8.35 23.36 2.21
N SER A 138 -7.17 23.34 1.61
CA SER A 138 -6.39 24.55 1.33
C SER A 138 -7.09 25.47 0.34
N LEU A 139 -7.79 24.92 -0.66
CA LEU A 139 -8.62 25.72 -1.57
C LEU A 139 -9.80 26.34 -0.84
N LEU A 140 -10.55 25.56 -0.06
CA LEU A 140 -11.68 26.06 0.72
C LEU A 140 -11.25 27.15 1.72
N GLY A 141 -10.12 26.94 2.43
CA GLY A 141 -9.55 27.93 3.33
C GLY A 141 -9.16 29.22 2.64
N GLY A 142 -8.62 29.14 1.42
CA GLY A 142 -8.31 30.31 0.59
C GLY A 142 -9.56 31.10 0.18
N PHE A 143 -10.65 30.40 -0.16
CA PHE A 143 -11.93 31.03 -0.51
C PHE A 143 -12.64 31.65 0.69
N THR A 144 -12.68 30.97 1.85
CA THR A 144 -13.31 31.50 3.06
C THR A 144 -12.54 32.71 3.59
N GLY A 145 -11.22 32.69 3.57
CA GLY A 145 -10.39 33.84 3.95
C GLY A 145 -10.59 35.04 3.02
N ALA A 146 -10.72 34.82 1.71
CA ALA A 146 -11.05 35.86 0.76
C ALA A 146 -12.48 36.44 1.01
N ALA A 147 -13.48 35.59 1.26
CA ALA A 147 -14.85 36.03 1.54
C ALA A 147 -14.92 36.87 2.82
N GLN A 148 -14.16 36.52 3.86
CA GLN A 148 -14.08 37.34 5.10
C GLN A 148 -13.44 38.71 4.87
N SER A 149 -12.39 38.79 4.04
CA SER A 149 -11.78 40.07 3.72
C SER A 149 -12.71 40.97 2.87
N PHE A 150 -13.59 40.42 2.04
CA PHE A 150 -14.61 41.15 1.31
C PHE A 150 -15.75 41.62 2.22
N SER A 151 -16.15 40.83 3.23
CA SER A 151 -17.22 41.22 4.17
C SER A 151 -16.78 42.32 5.14
N SER A 152 -15.50 42.41 5.46
CA SER A 152 -14.96 43.51 6.30
C SER A 152 -14.91 44.86 5.57
N THR A 153 -14.95 44.84 4.21
CA THR A 153 -14.95 46.04 3.36
C THR A 153 -16.35 46.66 3.11
N GLY A 154 -17.37 46.17 3.78
CA GLY A 154 -18.73 46.78 3.68
C GLY A 154 -19.53 46.38 2.44
N PHE A 155 -19.13 45.33 1.70
CA PHE A 155 -20.00 44.75 0.69
C PHE A 155 -21.04 43.82 1.37
N PRO A 156 -22.34 43.96 1.06
CA PRO A 156 -23.35 43.08 1.63
C PRO A 156 -23.07 41.65 1.24
N SER A 157 -23.00 40.77 2.25
CA SER A 157 -22.84 39.31 2.04
C SER A 157 -24.01 38.81 1.17
N PRO A 158 -23.77 38.07 0.07
CA PRO A 158 -24.86 37.48 -0.68
C PRO A 158 -25.44 36.33 0.15
N GLY A 159 -26.52 36.63 0.90
CA GLY A 159 -27.22 35.65 1.72
C GLY A 159 -27.79 36.12 3.04
N GLN A 160 -27.50 37.35 3.52
CA GLN A 160 -28.30 37.97 4.60
C GLN A 160 -29.49 38.69 3.98
N SER A 161 -30.53 37.93 3.65
CA SER A 161 -31.86 38.49 3.59
C SER A 161 -32.17 38.99 5.01
N ASN A 162 -32.23 40.31 5.14
CA ASN A 162 -32.69 41.01 6.32
C ASN A 162 -34.18 40.66 6.49
N VAL A 163 -34.45 39.52 7.14
CA VAL A 163 -35.78 39.22 7.62
C VAL A 163 -35.98 40.19 8.76
N GLY A 164 -36.67 41.29 8.45
CA GLY A 164 -37.01 42.33 9.40
C GLY A 164 -37.58 41.70 10.66
N ALA A 165 -37.05 42.12 11.80
CA ALA A 165 -37.60 41.76 13.09
C ALA A 165 -39.08 42.14 13.10
N PRO A 166 -39.98 41.31 13.65
CA PRO A 166 -41.38 41.63 13.76
C PRO A 166 -41.61 42.60 14.94
N ASN A 167 -41.25 43.87 14.73
CA ASN A 167 -41.71 44.99 15.57
C ASN A 167 -42.67 45.84 14.74
N ASP A 168 -43.72 45.23 14.27
CA ASP A 168 -44.85 45.93 13.70
C ASP A 168 -45.94 46.02 14.83
N PRO A 169 -46.26 47.21 15.34
CA PRO A 169 -47.23 47.41 16.46
C PRO A 169 -48.67 47.28 16.00
N ALA A 170 -49.00 46.46 15.05
CA ALA A 170 -50.33 46.30 14.49
C ALA A 170 -51.05 45.00 14.88
N TYR A 171 -50.67 44.33 15.98
CA TYR A 171 -51.52 43.29 16.55
C TYR A 171 -52.54 43.89 17.49
N VAL A 172 -53.66 44.22 16.89
CA VAL A 172 -54.88 44.52 17.61
C VAL A 172 -55.39 43.27 18.30
N THR A 173 -55.44 43.30 19.65
CA THR A 173 -56.07 42.26 20.46
C THR A 173 -57.56 42.39 20.28
N PHE A 174 -58.24 41.38 19.81
CA PHE A 174 -59.68 41.18 19.94
C PHE A 174 -59.93 40.31 21.18
N ASP A 175 -60.31 40.93 22.28
CA ASP A 175 -61.02 40.33 23.41
C ASP A 175 -62.47 40.04 23.01
N THR A 176 -62.92 38.80 23.14
CA THR A 176 -64.23 38.35 23.56
C THR A 176 -64.16 36.89 24.02
#